data_746c97299469bf6d9585e6cd66adcd3c
#
_entry.id   746c97299469bf6d9585e6cd66adcd3c
#
_cell.length_a   1.000
_cell.length_b   1.000
_cell.length_c   1.000
_cell.angle_alpha   90.00
_cell.angle_beta   90.00
_cell.angle_gamma   90.00
#
_symmetry.space_group_name_H-M   'P 1'
#
loop_
_entity.id
_entity.type
_entity.pdbx_description
1 polymer ?
#
loop_
_entity_poly.entity_id
_entity_poly.type
_entity_poly.pdbx_seq_one_letter_code
_entity_poly.pdbx_strand_id
1 'polypeptide(L)'
;MAFWVGVSTAADTNCAHEQISIYYKTKHKAKFCVELAINNEERQRGLMFRKEMELSDGMMFVYDRPQSVSFWMKNTSIPLDIIFADEAGKITKIFENARPFSTTSIFGGYDVKYVLEINAGLTKSLGIKPGGLIKHSIILPGN
;
A
#
# COMPACT_ATOMS: atom_id res chain seq x y z
N MET A 1 -17.64 -32.91 30.80
CA MET A 1 -17.74 -31.47 30.54
C MET A 1 -16.72 -31.11 29.47
N ALA A 2 -17.19 -30.76 28.29
CA ALA A 2 -16.32 -30.30 27.23
C ALA A 2 -16.21 -28.77 27.34
N PHE A 3 -15.02 -28.27 27.63
CA PHE A 3 -14.74 -26.85 27.56
C PHE A 3 -14.48 -26.49 26.10
N TRP A 4 -15.44 -25.79 25.46
CA TRP A 4 -15.19 -25.11 24.22
C TRP A 4 -14.31 -23.90 24.52
N VAL A 5 -13.02 -24.02 24.25
CA VAL A 5 -12.19 -22.84 24.09
C VAL A 5 -12.57 -22.26 22.74
N GLY A 6 -13.47 -21.31 22.75
CA GLY A 6 -13.71 -20.50 21.58
C GLY A 6 -12.42 -19.81 21.23
N VAL A 7 -11.77 -20.20 20.13
CA VAL A 7 -10.75 -19.40 19.50
C VAL A 7 -11.50 -18.18 19.00
N SER A 8 -11.55 -17.14 19.83
CA SER A 8 -11.85 -15.81 19.36
C SER A 8 -10.76 -15.45 18.38
N THR A 9 -11.04 -15.60 17.09
CA THR A 9 -10.29 -14.84 16.11
C THR A 9 -10.63 -13.39 16.42
N ALA A 10 -9.74 -12.75 17.21
CA ALA A 10 -9.78 -11.31 17.31
C ALA A 10 -9.66 -10.80 15.88
N ALA A 11 -10.79 -10.39 15.30
CA ALA A 11 -10.74 -9.50 14.16
C ALA A 11 -9.79 -8.39 14.57
N ASP A 12 -8.80 -8.07 13.75
CA ASP A 12 -7.90 -6.95 13.96
C ASP A 12 -8.74 -5.67 13.96
N THR A 13 -9.36 -5.38 15.09
CA THR A 13 -10.25 -4.25 15.30
C THR A 13 -9.49 -2.97 15.57
N ASN A 14 -8.14 -3.00 15.47
CA ASN A 14 -7.28 -1.87 15.81
C ASN A 14 -6.90 -0.98 14.64
N CYS A 15 -7.45 -1.20 13.44
CA CYS A 15 -7.23 -0.31 12.33
C CYS A 15 -8.18 0.89 12.44
N ALA A 16 -7.64 2.08 12.77
CA ALA A 16 -8.39 3.33 12.83
C ALA A 16 -8.68 3.92 11.42
N HIS A 17 -8.12 3.33 10.39
CA HIS A 17 -8.20 3.78 8.99
C HIS A 17 -8.83 2.70 8.12
N GLU A 18 -8.42 2.59 6.88
CA GLU A 18 -8.96 1.65 5.91
C GLU A 18 -8.12 0.37 5.83
N GLN A 19 -8.77 -0.78 5.87
CA GLN A 19 -8.07 -2.05 5.66
C GLN A 19 -8.04 -2.41 4.19
N ILE A 20 -6.86 -2.75 3.70
CA ILE A 20 -6.66 -3.35 2.37
C ILE A 20 -6.11 -4.76 2.51
N SER A 21 -6.38 -5.59 1.52
CA SER A 21 -5.79 -6.92 1.40
C SER A 21 -5.05 -7.05 0.08
N ILE A 22 -3.95 -7.78 0.09
CA ILE A 22 -3.16 -8.05 -1.11
C ILE A 22 -3.16 -9.54 -1.38
N TYR A 23 -3.41 -9.89 -2.64
CA TYR A 23 -3.43 -11.26 -3.14
C TYR A 23 -2.41 -11.44 -4.26
N TYR A 24 -1.88 -12.62 -4.39
CA TYR A 24 -1.08 -13.04 -5.53
C TYR A 24 -1.46 -14.47 -5.91
N LYS A 25 -1.83 -14.67 -7.19
CA LYS A 25 -2.32 -15.98 -7.67
C LYS A 25 -3.40 -16.56 -6.75
N THR A 26 -4.40 -15.75 -6.44
CA THR A 26 -5.54 -16.08 -5.56
C THR A 26 -5.20 -16.32 -4.07
N LYS A 27 -3.93 -16.30 -3.70
CA LYS A 27 -3.52 -16.46 -2.30
C LYS A 27 -3.42 -15.11 -1.60
N HIS A 28 -3.99 -15.04 -0.40
CA HIS A 28 -3.83 -13.88 0.47
C HIS A 28 -2.37 -13.76 0.92
N LYS A 29 -1.77 -12.59 0.72
CA LYS A 29 -0.37 -12.32 1.05
C LYS A 29 -0.20 -11.36 2.21
N ALA A 30 -1.07 -10.37 2.32
CA ALA A 30 -0.93 -9.34 3.34
C ALA A 30 -2.23 -8.59 3.58
N LYS A 31 -2.31 -7.99 4.76
CA LYS A 31 -3.35 -7.03 5.14
C LYS A 31 -2.65 -5.82 5.75
N PHE A 32 -3.03 -4.63 5.32
CA PHE A 32 -2.51 -3.38 5.84
C PHE A 32 -3.63 -2.45 6.28
N CYS A 33 -3.36 -1.70 7.34
CA CYS A 33 -4.17 -0.57 7.76
C CYS A 33 -3.59 0.69 7.11
N VAL A 34 -4.34 1.31 6.20
CA VAL A 34 -3.81 2.41 5.40
C VAL A 34 -4.58 3.71 5.62
N GLU A 35 -3.85 4.80 5.73
CA GLU A 35 -4.41 6.12 5.53
C GLU A 35 -4.59 6.34 4.04
N LEU A 36 -5.68 7.00 3.65
CA LEU A 36 -5.92 7.37 2.25
C LEU A 36 -5.45 8.79 1.98
N ALA A 37 -4.68 8.96 0.91
CA ALA A 37 -4.31 10.27 0.37
C ALA A 37 -5.09 10.46 -0.93
N ILE A 38 -6.18 11.25 -0.89
CA ILE A 38 -7.18 11.33 -1.96
C ILE A 38 -7.23 12.69 -2.67
N ASN A 39 -6.65 13.72 -2.09
CA ASN A 39 -6.56 15.05 -2.72
C ASN A 39 -5.10 15.42 -3.00
N ASN A 40 -4.89 16.50 -3.75
CA ASN A 40 -3.54 16.91 -4.15
C ASN A 40 -2.63 17.19 -2.95
N GLU A 41 -3.15 17.84 -1.94
CA GLU A 41 -2.39 18.22 -0.74
C GLU A 41 -1.94 16.97 0.04
N GLU A 42 -2.85 16.04 0.28
CA GLU A 42 -2.55 14.78 0.96
C GLU A 42 -1.55 13.93 0.18
N ARG A 43 -1.72 13.84 -1.16
CA ARG A 43 -0.80 13.09 -2.00
C ARG A 43 0.60 13.71 -2.03
N GLN A 44 0.70 15.04 -2.08
CA GLN A 44 1.99 15.74 -2.05
C GLN A 44 2.71 15.55 -0.72
N ARG A 45 1.98 15.60 0.38
CA ARG A 45 2.56 15.39 1.71
C ARG A 45 2.98 13.93 1.92
N GLY A 46 2.14 12.98 1.55
CA GLY A 46 2.43 11.56 1.76
C GLY A 46 2.88 11.27 3.19
N LEU A 47 3.96 10.55 3.32
CA LEU A 47 4.58 10.20 4.62
C LEU A 47 5.70 11.16 5.05
N MET A 48 5.75 12.35 4.45
CA MET A 48 6.73 13.36 4.84
C MET A 48 6.66 13.67 6.34
N PHE A 49 7.83 13.89 6.94
CA PHE A 49 8.00 14.30 8.34
C PHE A 49 7.58 13.27 9.38
N ARG A 50 7.28 12.05 8.99
CA ARG A 50 7.03 10.96 9.93
C ARG A 50 8.32 10.23 10.26
N LYS A 51 8.51 9.87 11.53
CA LYS A 51 9.74 9.23 12.00
C LYS A 51 9.69 7.72 11.85
N GLU A 52 8.50 7.14 12.00
CA GLU A 52 8.30 5.69 11.97
C GLU A 52 6.87 5.36 11.53
N MET A 53 6.66 4.12 11.15
CA MET A 53 5.37 3.57 10.79
C MET A 53 5.35 2.10 11.17
N GLU A 54 4.26 1.64 11.79
CA GLU A 54 4.09 0.23 12.14
C GLU A 54 4.15 -0.66 10.89
N LEU A 55 4.66 -1.89 11.05
CA LEU A 55 4.80 -2.83 9.92
C LEU A 55 3.48 -3.18 9.25
N SER A 56 2.37 -3.13 9.99
CA SER A 56 1.04 -3.39 9.48
C SER A 56 0.34 -2.17 8.90
N ASP A 57 0.99 -0.99 8.95
CA ASP A 57 0.44 0.26 8.46
C ASP A 57 1.03 0.64 7.10
N GLY A 58 0.31 1.51 6.41
CA GLY A 58 0.75 2.07 5.15
C GLY A 58 -0.06 3.31 4.78
N MET A 59 0.25 3.86 3.62
CA MET A 59 -0.55 4.93 3.01
C MET A 59 -0.91 4.54 1.59
N MET A 60 -2.19 4.66 1.25
CA MET A 60 -2.67 4.44 -0.10
C MET A 60 -3.05 5.76 -0.77
N PHE A 61 -2.37 6.07 -1.86
CA PHE A 61 -2.62 7.22 -2.70
C PHE A 61 -3.66 6.85 -3.74
N VAL A 62 -4.72 7.63 -3.83
CA VAL A 62 -5.81 7.40 -4.77
C VAL A 62 -5.88 8.57 -5.73
N TYR A 63 -5.69 8.30 -7.01
CA TYR A 63 -5.82 9.29 -8.08
C TYR A 63 -7.22 9.26 -8.65
N ASP A 64 -7.70 10.40 -9.15
CA ASP A 64 -9.06 10.51 -9.70
C ASP A 64 -9.26 9.65 -10.94
N ARG A 65 -8.17 9.44 -11.70
CA ARG A 65 -8.15 8.63 -12.92
C ARG A 65 -6.76 8.01 -13.10
N PRO A 66 -6.64 6.92 -13.88
CA PRO A 66 -5.33 6.40 -14.26
C PRO A 66 -4.50 7.47 -14.98
N GLN A 67 -3.25 7.59 -14.60
CA GLN A 67 -2.35 8.62 -15.13
C GLN A 67 -0.88 8.24 -14.93
N SER A 68 -0.01 9.00 -15.55
CA SER A 68 1.43 8.92 -15.29
C SER A 68 1.73 9.41 -13.88
N VAL A 69 2.44 8.60 -13.11
CA VAL A 69 2.73 8.90 -11.71
C VAL A 69 4.22 8.72 -11.44
N SER A 70 4.79 9.70 -10.75
CA SER A 70 6.15 9.63 -10.23
C SER A 70 6.17 10.04 -8.76
N PHE A 71 7.01 9.38 -7.98
CA PHE A 71 7.21 9.63 -6.56
C PHE A 71 8.64 10.06 -6.28
N TRP A 72 8.87 10.61 -5.13
CA TRP A 72 10.20 10.87 -4.57
C TRP A 72 10.15 10.66 -3.05
N MET A 73 11.33 10.69 -2.43
CA MET A 73 11.48 10.51 -0.99
C MET A 73 11.84 11.82 -0.27
N LYS A 74 11.48 12.96 -0.87
CA LYS A 74 11.73 14.26 -0.25
C LYS A 74 11.08 14.33 1.12
N ASN A 75 11.80 14.81 2.12
CA ASN A 75 11.34 14.95 3.51
C ASN A 75 10.77 13.65 4.12
N THR A 76 11.14 12.49 3.58
CA THR A 76 10.65 11.19 4.01
C THR A 76 11.81 10.37 4.57
N SER A 77 11.81 10.18 5.88
CA SER A 77 12.90 9.48 6.59
C SER A 77 12.68 7.97 6.71
N ILE A 78 11.46 7.50 6.47
CA ILE A 78 11.13 6.08 6.53
C ILE A 78 11.50 5.42 5.20
N PRO A 79 12.38 4.38 5.20
CA PRO A 79 12.61 3.60 3.97
C PRO A 79 11.30 2.91 3.56
N LEU A 80 10.95 2.96 2.29
CA LEU A 80 9.67 2.49 1.80
C LEU A 80 9.81 1.52 0.63
N ASP A 81 8.87 0.56 0.57
CA ASP A 81 8.50 -0.10 -0.67
C ASP A 81 7.30 0.66 -1.26
N ILE A 82 7.37 0.97 -2.54
CA ILE A 82 6.33 1.72 -3.26
C ILE A 82 5.71 0.80 -4.30
N ILE A 83 4.41 0.53 -4.14
CA ILE A 83 3.66 -0.41 -4.96
C ILE A 83 2.70 0.38 -5.84
N PHE A 84 2.85 0.26 -7.15
CA PHE A 84 2.00 0.93 -8.14
C PHE A 84 0.98 -0.04 -8.69
N ALA A 85 -0.27 0.41 -8.80
CA ALA A 85 -1.37 -0.41 -9.28
C ALA A 85 -2.27 0.35 -10.25
N ASP A 86 -2.89 -0.40 -11.16
CA ASP A 86 -3.83 0.11 -12.13
C ASP A 86 -5.24 0.31 -11.54
N GLU A 87 -6.19 0.69 -12.39
CA GLU A 87 -7.58 0.97 -12.00
C GLU A 87 -8.31 -0.24 -11.40
N ALA A 88 -7.93 -1.45 -11.78
CA ALA A 88 -8.48 -2.68 -11.22
C ALA A 88 -7.80 -3.11 -9.91
N GLY A 89 -6.78 -2.37 -9.45
CA GLY A 89 -5.98 -2.73 -8.29
C GLY A 89 -4.87 -3.73 -8.59
N LYS A 90 -4.63 -4.03 -9.89
CA LYS A 90 -3.55 -4.94 -10.29
C LYS A 90 -2.21 -4.23 -10.11
N ILE A 91 -1.31 -4.88 -9.37
CA ILE A 91 0.05 -4.37 -9.15
C ILE A 91 0.83 -4.48 -10.45
N THR A 92 1.30 -3.34 -10.95
CA THR A 92 2.04 -3.25 -12.22
C THR A 92 3.53 -3.05 -12.02
N LYS A 93 3.92 -2.43 -10.91
CA LYS A 93 5.33 -2.16 -10.58
C LYS A 93 5.52 -2.06 -9.07
N ILE A 94 6.66 -2.52 -8.60
CA ILE A 94 7.11 -2.33 -7.22
C ILE A 94 8.51 -1.73 -7.26
N PHE A 95 8.69 -0.64 -6.52
CA PHE A 95 10.00 -0.06 -6.26
C PHE A 95 10.39 -0.38 -4.82
N GLU A 96 11.35 -1.27 -4.65
CA GLU A 96 11.81 -1.73 -3.34
C GLU A 96 12.88 -0.81 -2.76
N ASN A 97 12.85 -0.65 -1.44
CA ASN A 97 13.86 0.07 -0.67
C ASN A 97 14.13 1.49 -1.18
N ALA A 98 13.08 2.28 -1.34
CA ALA A 98 13.22 3.69 -1.68
C ALA A 98 14.06 4.40 -0.61
N ARG A 99 15.14 5.06 -1.05
CA ARG A 99 16.13 5.67 -0.16
C ARG A 99 15.54 6.90 0.53
N PRO A 100 15.60 6.98 1.87
CA PRO A 100 15.19 8.18 2.60
C PRO A 100 15.84 9.46 2.05
N PHE A 101 15.03 10.51 1.98
CA PHE A 101 15.43 11.86 1.56
C PHE A 101 15.86 12.00 0.09
N SER A 102 15.88 10.94 -0.69
CA SER A 102 16.20 11.03 -2.11
C SER A 102 15.16 11.86 -2.86
N THR A 103 15.62 12.78 -3.68
CA THR A 103 14.79 13.59 -4.58
C THR A 103 14.79 13.05 -6.01
N THR A 104 15.44 11.91 -6.24
CA THR A 104 15.38 11.22 -7.52
C THR A 104 13.97 10.76 -7.81
N SER A 105 13.47 11.04 -9.01
CA SER A 105 12.13 10.64 -9.44
C SER A 105 12.04 9.13 -9.60
N ILE A 106 11.00 8.55 -9.02
CA ILE A 106 10.65 7.13 -9.14
C ILE A 106 9.42 7.05 -10.03
N PHE A 107 9.59 6.66 -11.28
CA PHE A 107 8.50 6.56 -12.23
C PHE A 107 7.70 5.27 -12.02
N GLY A 108 6.40 5.41 -11.79
CA GLY A 108 5.52 4.29 -11.49
C GLY A 108 4.81 3.68 -12.70
N GLY A 109 4.75 4.41 -13.81
CA GLY A 109 4.04 3.97 -15.01
C GLY A 109 3.07 5.01 -15.55
N TYR A 110 2.39 4.68 -16.65
CA TYR A 110 1.49 5.61 -17.37
C TYR A 110 0.02 5.47 -16.95
N ASP A 111 -0.38 4.30 -16.44
CA ASP A 111 -1.77 3.98 -16.11
C ASP A 111 -1.94 3.64 -14.62
N VAL A 112 -1.37 4.47 -13.76
CA VAL A 112 -1.41 4.27 -12.30
C VAL A 112 -2.62 4.98 -11.71
N LYS A 113 -3.43 4.25 -10.97
CA LYS A 113 -4.54 4.83 -10.19
C LYS A 113 -4.31 4.75 -8.69
N TYR A 114 -3.63 3.72 -8.21
CA TYR A 114 -3.36 3.51 -6.80
C TYR A 114 -1.87 3.33 -6.56
N VAL A 115 -1.39 3.89 -5.47
CA VAL A 115 -0.02 3.66 -5.00
C VAL A 115 -0.08 3.34 -3.52
N LEU A 116 0.56 2.24 -3.13
CA LEU A 116 0.66 1.83 -1.74
C LEU A 116 2.10 1.97 -1.26
N GLU A 117 2.30 2.75 -0.21
CA GLU A 117 3.58 2.85 0.48
C GLU A 117 3.53 2.06 1.78
N ILE A 118 4.49 1.18 1.97
CA ILE A 118 4.68 0.35 3.16
C ILE A 118 6.15 0.36 3.55
N ASN A 119 6.46 -0.11 4.76
CA ASN A 119 7.85 -0.21 5.20
C ASN A 119 8.69 -1.05 4.23
N ALA A 120 9.91 -0.60 3.99
CA ALA A 120 10.85 -1.28 3.08
C ALA A 120 11.13 -2.72 3.50
N GLY A 121 11.22 -3.60 2.51
CA GLY A 121 11.49 -5.02 2.70
C GLY A 121 10.25 -5.89 2.85
N LEU A 122 9.08 -5.30 3.09
CA LEU A 122 7.84 -6.07 3.30
C LEU A 122 7.33 -6.74 2.03
N THR A 123 7.50 -6.13 0.87
CA THR A 123 7.07 -6.76 -0.38
C THR A 123 7.77 -8.09 -0.61
N LYS A 124 9.06 -8.13 -0.39
CA LYS A 124 9.86 -9.34 -0.55
C LYS A 124 9.51 -10.39 0.52
N SER A 125 9.45 -9.99 1.78
CA SER A 125 9.19 -10.92 2.88
C SER A 125 7.78 -11.51 2.85
N LEU A 126 6.80 -10.78 2.34
CA LEU A 126 5.40 -11.20 2.26
C LEU A 126 5.02 -11.84 0.92
N GLY A 127 5.92 -11.84 -0.06
CA GLY A 127 5.66 -12.40 -1.38
C GLY A 127 4.70 -11.56 -2.23
N ILE A 128 4.73 -10.24 -2.05
CA ILE A 128 3.99 -9.28 -2.86
C ILE A 128 4.77 -9.04 -4.14
N LYS A 129 4.13 -9.24 -5.29
CA LYS A 129 4.78 -9.19 -6.60
C LYS A 129 3.91 -8.46 -7.62
N PRO A 130 4.52 -7.92 -8.69
CA PRO A 130 3.74 -7.48 -9.85
C PRO A 130 2.85 -8.61 -10.37
N GLY A 131 1.64 -8.25 -10.77
CA GLY A 131 0.58 -9.21 -11.08
C GLY A 131 -0.34 -9.53 -9.90
N GLY A 132 0.06 -9.17 -8.68
CA GLY A 132 -0.79 -9.24 -7.51
C GLY A 132 -1.96 -8.26 -7.57
N LEU A 133 -2.87 -8.39 -6.63
CA LEU A 133 -4.10 -7.60 -6.59
C LEU A 133 -4.28 -6.96 -5.22
N ILE A 134 -4.47 -5.63 -5.23
CA ILE A 134 -4.90 -4.89 -4.05
C ILE A 134 -6.43 -4.88 -4.04
N LYS A 135 -7.04 -5.32 -2.94
CA LYS A 135 -8.49 -5.31 -2.76
C LYS A 135 -8.91 -4.35 -1.67
N HIS A 136 -9.84 -3.47 -2.01
CA HIS A 136 -10.52 -2.54 -1.11
C HIS A 136 -11.84 -2.11 -1.73
N SER A 137 -12.80 -1.66 -0.92
CA SER A 137 -14.13 -1.26 -1.39
C SER A 137 -14.12 -0.12 -2.42
N ILE A 138 -13.09 0.75 -2.38
CA ILE A 138 -12.95 1.84 -3.35
C ILE A 138 -12.36 1.38 -4.70
N ILE A 139 -11.78 0.19 -4.75
CA ILE A 139 -11.24 -0.38 -5.98
C ILE A 139 -12.30 -1.29 -6.58
N LEU A 140 -12.93 -0.80 -7.64
CA LEU A 140 -13.95 -1.57 -8.33
C LEU A 140 -13.32 -2.72 -9.11
N PRO A 141 -13.91 -3.93 -9.08
CA PRO A 141 -13.42 -5.04 -9.90
C PRO A 141 -13.45 -4.64 -11.37
N GLY A 142 -12.38 -4.94 -12.10
CA GLY A 142 -12.31 -4.75 -13.55
C GLY A 142 -13.35 -5.62 -14.24
N ASN A 143 -13.96 -5.08 -15.28
CA ASN A 143 -14.85 -5.84 -16.15
C ASN A 143 -14.06 -6.80 -17.04
#